data_848a545cff712286dc6ee66646833324
#
_entry.id   848a545cff712286dc6ee66646833324
#
_cell.length_a   1.000
_cell.length_b   1.000
_cell.length_c   1.000
_cell.angle_alpha   90.00
_cell.angle_beta   90.00
_cell.angle_gamma   90.00
#
_symmetry.space_group_name_H-M   'P 1'
#
loop_
_entity.id
_entity.type
_entity.pdbx_description
1 polymer ?
#
loop_
_entity_poly.entity_id
_entity_poly.type
_entity_poly.pdbx_seq_one_letter_code
_entity_poly.pdbx_strand_id
1 'polypeptide(L)'
;MCTKKNKDYRNTDTCPVLTDVALKKSALEGKIRKDHKRAKIMYNYVHDKRAAYFKAFSEIYNSKCAYCGVLIGIIDIRMFEVDHFVCEDVFSNDTTGRSEAGKVNNLVLSCYSCNRGKGKLVIDGQYKKTLNPDDNAIAKVFMRDDNYYIKIQSVYAGDHIIADFYERLLLGSEFRRLDYLLLEINNLIQRLHDPITAQKLEQCFGKLVVKRNKTLI
;
A
#
# COMPACT_ATOMS: atom_id res chain seq x y z
N MET A 1 -14.76 5.20 -27.37
CA MET A 1 -13.65 5.45 -26.42
C MET A 1 -14.23 5.37 -25.03
N CYS A 2 -13.91 4.34 -24.25
CA CYS A 2 -14.35 4.23 -22.87
C CYS A 2 -13.49 5.18 -22.05
N THR A 3 -14.08 6.27 -21.55
CA THR A 3 -13.40 7.18 -20.62
C THR A 3 -13.07 6.40 -19.36
N LYS A 4 -11.82 5.96 -19.21
CA LYS A 4 -11.35 5.40 -17.96
C LYS A 4 -11.58 6.48 -16.87
N LYS A 5 -12.59 6.30 -16.02
CA LYS A 5 -12.72 7.08 -14.78
C LYS A 5 -11.38 7.01 -14.07
N ASN A 6 -10.96 8.11 -13.44
CA ASN A 6 -9.77 8.16 -12.56
C ASN A 6 -9.87 7.06 -11.51
N LYS A 7 -9.32 5.89 -11.82
CA LYS A 7 -9.29 4.75 -10.93
C LYS A 7 -8.03 4.85 -10.08
N ASP A 8 -8.18 4.49 -8.83
CA ASP A 8 -7.04 4.34 -7.94
C ASP A 8 -6.02 3.36 -8.56
N TYR A 9 -4.82 3.83 -8.84
CA TYR A 9 -3.74 3.06 -9.50
C TYR A 9 -3.36 1.79 -8.73
N ARG A 10 -3.75 1.70 -7.46
CA ARG A 10 -3.51 0.56 -6.56
C ARG A 10 -4.54 -0.55 -6.74
N ASN A 11 -5.63 -0.28 -7.44
CA ASN A 11 -6.78 -1.17 -7.56
C ASN A 11 -6.99 -1.63 -9.01
N THR A 12 -7.40 -2.88 -9.15
CA THR A 12 -8.01 -3.41 -10.37
C THR A 12 -9.51 -3.10 -10.37
N ASP A 13 -10.20 -3.37 -11.47
CA ASP A 13 -11.66 -3.15 -11.58
C ASP A 13 -12.48 -3.94 -10.56
N THR A 14 -11.90 -4.98 -10.00
CA THR A 14 -12.56 -5.94 -9.10
C THR A 14 -12.10 -5.82 -7.66
N CYS A 15 -11.10 -4.98 -7.39
CA CYS A 15 -10.65 -4.76 -6.02
C CYS A 15 -11.67 -3.92 -5.25
N PRO A 16 -11.94 -4.26 -3.99
CA PRO A 16 -12.73 -3.39 -3.12
C PRO A 16 -12.01 -2.06 -2.92
N VAL A 17 -12.76 -0.98 -2.98
CA VAL A 17 -12.25 0.36 -2.68
C VAL A 17 -11.95 0.44 -1.18
N LEU A 18 -10.91 1.16 -0.82
CA LEU A 18 -10.64 1.49 0.60
C LEU A 18 -11.70 2.48 1.08
N THR A 19 -12.47 2.07 2.10
CA THR A 19 -13.51 2.90 2.71
C THR A 19 -13.28 3.01 4.20
N ASP A 20 -13.58 4.19 4.74
CA ASP A 20 -13.62 4.44 6.18
C ASP A 20 -12.32 4.08 6.92
N VAL A 21 -11.16 4.23 6.24
CA VAL A 21 -9.86 3.83 6.78
C VAL A 21 -9.59 4.52 8.12
N ALA A 22 -9.85 5.82 8.22
CA ALA A 22 -9.64 6.59 9.45
C ALA A 22 -10.52 6.07 10.61
N LEU A 23 -11.79 5.75 10.33
CA LEU A 23 -12.70 5.19 11.33
C LEU A 23 -12.26 3.80 11.79
N LYS A 24 -11.89 2.93 10.85
CA LYS A 24 -11.37 1.58 11.15
C LYS A 24 -10.09 1.62 11.97
N LYS A 25 -9.18 2.55 11.66
CA LYS A 25 -7.95 2.79 12.43
C LYS A 25 -8.26 3.28 13.85
N SER A 26 -9.18 4.23 13.99
CA SER A 26 -9.60 4.71 15.30
C SER A 26 -10.27 3.61 16.14
N ALA A 27 -11.08 2.78 15.53
CA ALA A 27 -11.71 1.62 16.21
C ALA A 27 -10.65 0.60 16.67
N LEU A 28 -9.64 0.31 15.82
CA LEU A 28 -8.53 -0.57 16.17
C LEU A 28 -7.71 0.00 17.32
N GLU A 29 -7.38 1.29 17.29
CA GLU A 29 -6.68 1.98 18.38
C GLU A 29 -7.48 1.92 19.68
N GLY A 30 -8.79 2.17 19.63
CA GLY A 30 -9.70 2.05 20.77
C GLY A 30 -9.70 0.64 21.36
N LYS A 31 -9.70 -0.39 20.52
CA LYS A 31 -9.59 -1.79 20.95
C LYS A 31 -8.25 -2.05 21.65
N ILE A 32 -7.13 -1.65 21.05
CA ILE A 32 -5.80 -1.82 21.66
C ILE A 32 -5.74 -1.15 23.04
N ARG A 33 -6.24 0.09 23.16
CA ARG A 33 -6.25 0.83 24.43
C ARG A 33 -7.16 0.17 25.49
N LYS A 34 -8.27 -0.44 25.09
CA LYS A 34 -9.16 -1.19 25.97
C LYS A 34 -8.47 -2.44 26.50
N ASP A 35 -7.82 -3.20 25.62
CA ASP A 35 -7.18 -4.47 25.94
C ASP A 35 -5.85 -4.24 26.70
N HIS A 36 -5.19 -3.10 26.44
CA HIS A 36 -3.89 -2.73 27.00
C HIS A 36 -3.95 -1.31 27.58
N LYS A 37 -4.48 -1.16 28.79
CA LYS A 37 -4.69 0.15 29.45
C LYS A 37 -3.46 1.06 29.56
N ARG A 38 -2.25 0.50 29.48
CA ARG A 38 -0.97 1.25 29.54
C ARG A 38 -0.33 1.46 28.15
N ALA A 39 -1.03 1.12 27.07
CA ALA A 39 -0.50 1.28 25.72
C ALA A 39 -0.28 2.76 25.39
N LYS A 40 0.96 3.13 25.09
CA LYS A 40 1.35 4.50 24.68
C LYS A 40 1.66 4.56 23.17
N ILE A 41 2.37 3.57 22.64
CA ILE A 41 2.83 3.50 21.26
C ILE A 41 2.09 2.36 20.56
N MET A 42 1.14 2.70 19.69
CA MET A 42 0.27 1.70 19.03
C MET A 42 1.05 0.84 18.05
N TYR A 43 2.10 1.38 17.44
CA TYR A 43 3.00 0.62 16.57
C TYR A 43 3.43 -0.71 17.21
N ASN A 44 3.78 -0.72 18.51
CA ASN A 44 4.24 -1.91 19.22
C ASN A 44 3.23 -3.07 19.23
N TYR A 45 1.96 -2.79 18.96
CA TYR A 45 0.87 -3.78 18.94
C TYR A 45 0.52 -4.24 17.53
N VAL A 46 0.66 -3.35 16.53
CA VAL A 46 0.23 -3.65 15.17
C VAL A 46 1.36 -4.17 14.27
N HIS A 47 2.64 -4.04 14.64
CA HIS A 47 3.76 -4.44 13.79
C HIS A 47 4.07 -5.95 13.84
N ASP A 48 3.69 -6.66 14.91
CA ASP A 48 3.93 -8.11 15.04
C ASP A 48 2.96 -8.89 14.16
N LYS A 49 3.47 -9.47 13.10
CA LYS A 49 2.70 -10.25 12.09
C LYS A 49 1.98 -11.47 12.67
N ARG A 50 2.38 -11.96 13.85
CA ARG A 50 1.72 -13.07 14.56
C ARG A 50 0.55 -12.61 15.40
N ALA A 51 0.45 -11.31 15.67
CA ALA A 51 -0.60 -10.76 16.52
C ALA A 51 -1.90 -10.54 15.76
N ALA A 52 -3.04 -10.72 16.43
CA ALA A 52 -4.37 -10.46 15.88
C ALA A 52 -4.54 -8.99 15.43
N TYR A 53 -3.82 -8.06 16.06
CA TYR A 53 -3.86 -6.65 15.69
C TYR A 53 -3.21 -6.37 14.33
N PHE A 54 -2.13 -7.07 13.96
CA PHE A 54 -1.57 -6.98 12.62
C PHE A 54 -2.57 -7.46 11.56
N LYS A 55 -3.24 -8.59 11.82
CA LYS A 55 -4.27 -9.10 10.93
C LYS A 55 -5.39 -8.07 10.75
N ALA A 56 -5.96 -7.56 11.84
CA ALA A 56 -6.99 -6.53 11.80
C ALA A 56 -6.51 -5.25 11.09
N PHE A 57 -5.26 -4.83 11.30
CA PHE A 57 -4.67 -3.68 10.62
C PHE A 57 -4.50 -3.93 9.11
N SER A 58 -4.06 -5.13 8.71
CA SER A 58 -3.91 -5.47 7.30
C SER A 58 -5.25 -5.52 6.56
N GLU A 59 -6.32 -5.96 7.23
CA GLU A 59 -7.68 -6.00 6.70
C GLU A 59 -8.23 -4.59 6.42
N ILE A 60 -7.81 -3.55 7.17
CA ILE A 60 -8.15 -2.14 6.87
C ILE A 60 -7.73 -1.76 5.45
N TYR A 61 -6.61 -2.31 4.98
CA TYR A 61 -6.04 -2.07 3.65
C TYR A 61 -6.43 -3.14 2.62
N ASN A 62 -7.42 -3.99 2.91
CA ASN A 62 -7.77 -5.14 2.06
C ASN A 62 -6.55 -6.01 1.77
N SER A 63 -5.64 -6.16 2.76
CA SER A 63 -4.39 -6.93 2.68
C SER A 63 -3.45 -6.47 1.53
N LYS A 64 -3.48 -5.19 1.16
CA LYS A 64 -2.64 -4.60 0.11
C LYS A 64 -1.70 -3.54 0.67
N CYS A 65 -0.56 -3.39 0.02
CA CYS A 65 0.34 -2.26 0.28
C CYS A 65 -0.38 -0.94 0.01
N ALA A 66 -0.42 -0.05 1.00
CA ALA A 66 -1.06 1.25 0.91
C ALA A 66 -0.47 2.15 -0.18
N TYR A 67 0.79 1.94 -0.55
CA TYR A 67 1.50 2.75 -1.53
C TYR A 67 1.40 2.20 -2.95
N CYS A 68 1.73 0.94 -3.19
CA CYS A 68 1.81 0.38 -4.55
C CYS A 68 0.67 -0.57 -4.93
N GLY A 69 -0.15 -0.98 -3.96
CA GLY A 69 -1.29 -1.85 -4.19
C GLY A 69 -0.98 -3.35 -4.30
N VAL A 70 0.28 -3.79 -4.14
CA VAL A 70 0.58 -5.23 -4.16
C VAL A 70 -0.15 -5.95 -3.03
N LEU A 71 -0.72 -7.14 -3.34
CA LEU A 71 -1.55 -7.91 -2.43
C LEU A 71 -0.71 -8.93 -1.64
N ILE A 72 -1.05 -9.13 -0.36
CA ILE A 72 -0.62 -10.33 0.40
C ILE A 72 -1.18 -11.55 -0.33
N GLY A 73 -0.30 -12.51 -0.66
CA GLY A 73 -0.62 -13.66 -1.50
C GLY A 73 -0.02 -13.57 -2.90
N ILE A 74 0.13 -12.35 -3.47
CA ILE A 74 1.01 -12.13 -4.65
C ILE A 74 2.47 -12.13 -4.20
N ILE A 75 2.75 -11.47 -3.08
CA ILE A 75 4.02 -11.59 -2.37
C ILE A 75 3.78 -12.10 -0.95
N ASP A 76 4.78 -12.74 -0.37
CA ASP A 76 4.71 -13.32 0.97
C ASP A 76 4.37 -12.25 2.04
N ILE A 77 3.53 -12.59 3.01
CA ILE A 77 3.18 -11.71 4.15
C ILE A 77 4.42 -11.24 4.92
N ARG A 78 5.51 -12.04 4.92
CA ARG A 78 6.78 -11.66 5.54
C ARG A 78 7.41 -10.42 4.90
N MET A 79 7.04 -10.14 3.65
CA MET A 79 7.46 -8.96 2.89
C MET A 79 6.56 -7.74 3.12
N PHE A 80 5.67 -7.78 4.13
CA PHE A 80 4.89 -6.61 4.54
C PHE A 80 5.36 -6.11 5.90
N GLU A 81 5.28 -4.80 6.07
CA GLU A 81 5.68 -4.09 7.28
C GLU A 81 4.61 -3.02 7.62
N VAL A 82 4.59 -2.58 8.85
CA VAL A 82 3.86 -1.38 9.26
C VAL A 82 4.84 -0.21 9.18
N ASP A 83 4.52 0.77 8.34
CA ASP A 83 5.33 1.95 8.12
C ASP A 83 4.72 3.18 8.82
N HIS A 84 5.56 4.08 9.30
CA HIS A 84 5.15 5.40 9.73
C HIS A 84 5.02 6.31 8.50
N PHE A 85 3.79 6.69 8.12
CA PHE A 85 3.56 7.54 6.95
C PHE A 85 4.34 8.85 7.03
N VAL A 86 4.20 9.57 8.12
CA VAL A 86 5.14 10.63 8.51
C VAL A 86 6.23 9.98 9.33
N CYS A 87 7.48 10.04 8.86
CA CYS A 87 8.58 9.34 9.50
C CYS A 87 8.82 9.81 10.95
N GLU A 88 9.32 8.91 11.79
CA GLU A 88 9.53 9.19 13.22
C GLU A 88 10.44 10.40 13.46
N ASP A 89 11.41 10.64 12.59
CA ASP A 89 12.39 11.74 12.71
C ASP A 89 11.74 13.14 12.62
N VAL A 90 10.48 13.24 12.17
CA VAL A 90 9.72 14.51 12.17
C VAL A 90 9.17 14.85 13.55
N PHE A 91 9.07 13.86 14.43
CA PHE A 91 8.56 14.03 15.79
C PHE A 91 9.69 14.21 16.79
N SER A 92 9.38 14.79 17.96
CA SER A 92 10.36 14.91 19.04
C SER A 92 10.84 13.53 19.52
N ASN A 93 12.12 13.42 19.89
CA ASN A 93 12.73 12.15 20.31
C ASN A 93 12.42 11.82 21.79
N ASP A 94 11.35 12.34 22.34
CA ASP A 94 10.85 12.03 23.68
C ASP A 94 9.68 11.02 23.65
N THR A 95 9.15 10.71 24.82
CA THR A 95 8.02 9.78 24.94
C THR A 95 6.77 10.30 24.22
N THR A 96 6.56 11.62 24.19
CA THR A 96 5.40 12.24 23.56
C THR A 96 5.50 12.13 22.03
N GLY A 97 6.64 12.52 21.45
CA GLY A 97 6.88 12.41 20.01
C GLY A 97 6.80 10.98 19.50
N ARG A 98 7.39 10.02 20.23
CA ARG A 98 7.26 8.59 19.87
C ARG A 98 5.82 8.11 19.95
N SER A 99 5.03 8.58 20.92
CA SER A 99 3.61 8.25 21.02
C SER A 99 2.82 8.81 19.86
N GLU A 100 3.10 10.06 19.45
CA GLU A 100 2.45 10.70 18.30
C GLU A 100 2.83 9.98 16.99
N ALA A 101 4.12 9.72 16.77
CA ALA A 101 4.57 8.96 15.60
C ALA A 101 3.90 7.59 15.50
N GLY A 102 3.79 6.89 16.63
CA GLY A 102 3.25 5.54 16.72
C GLY A 102 1.73 5.44 16.82
N LYS A 103 0.95 6.53 16.65
CA LYS A 103 -0.52 6.47 16.56
C LYS A 103 -0.97 5.68 15.34
N VAL A 104 -2.04 4.89 15.44
CA VAL A 104 -2.55 4.08 14.32
C VAL A 104 -2.85 4.94 13.09
N ASN A 105 -3.28 6.18 13.26
CA ASN A 105 -3.55 7.10 12.17
C ASN A 105 -2.30 7.49 11.35
N ASN A 106 -1.11 7.43 11.95
CA ASN A 106 0.16 7.65 11.23
C ASN A 106 0.76 6.36 10.65
N LEU A 107 0.16 5.20 10.92
CA LEU A 107 0.68 3.92 10.46
C LEU A 107 -0.01 3.47 9.18
N VAL A 108 0.72 2.85 8.26
CA VAL A 108 0.19 2.29 7.02
C VAL A 108 0.73 0.90 6.77
N LEU A 109 -0.06 0.04 6.13
CA LEU A 109 0.43 -1.26 5.67
C LEU A 109 1.28 -1.07 4.42
N SER A 110 2.54 -1.43 4.48
CA SER A 110 3.49 -1.26 3.37
C SER A 110 4.17 -2.57 3.02
N CYS A 111 4.48 -2.79 1.74
CA CYS A 111 5.42 -3.85 1.41
C CYS A 111 6.86 -3.40 1.73
N TYR A 112 7.74 -4.37 1.96
CA TYR A 112 9.15 -4.14 2.31
C TYR A 112 9.84 -3.14 1.36
N SER A 113 9.67 -3.33 0.04
CA SER A 113 10.28 -2.44 -0.96
C SER A 113 9.79 -0.99 -0.85
N CYS A 114 8.48 -0.75 -0.62
CA CYS A 114 7.97 0.60 -0.43
C CYS A 114 8.45 1.22 0.89
N ASN A 115 8.40 0.46 1.99
CA ASN A 115 8.83 0.95 3.29
C ASN A 115 10.31 1.34 3.27
N ARG A 116 11.18 0.45 2.78
CA ARG A 116 12.63 0.71 2.71
C ARG A 116 12.98 1.80 1.72
N GLY A 117 12.31 1.83 0.57
CA GLY A 117 12.52 2.89 -0.42
C GLY A 117 12.10 4.27 0.11
N LYS A 118 10.93 4.38 0.74
CA LYS A 118 10.48 5.62 1.36
C LYS A 118 11.49 6.10 2.43
N GLY A 119 11.94 5.17 3.27
CA GLY A 119 12.91 5.47 4.31
C GLY A 119 12.52 6.69 5.14
N LYS A 120 13.46 7.62 5.28
CA LYS A 120 13.27 8.86 6.04
C LYS A 120 12.77 10.04 5.21
N LEU A 121 12.09 9.79 4.08
CA LEU A 121 11.49 10.87 3.30
C LEU A 121 10.57 11.71 4.19
N VAL A 122 10.85 12.98 4.29
CA VAL A 122 10.05 13.92 5.06
C VAL A 122 8.80 14.26 4.26
N ILE A 123 7.65 13.85 4.77
CA ILE A 123 6.34 14.18 4.21
C ILE A 123 5.67 15.15 5.17
N ASP A 124 5.72 16.43 4.85
CA ASP A 124 5.18 17.51 5.68
C ASP A 124 4.20 18.44 4.93
N GLY A 125 3.70 19.46 5.61
CA GLY A 125 2.84 20.47 5.01
C GLY A 125 1.71 19.88 4.18
N GLN A 126 1.56 20.37 2.95
CA GLN A 126 0.54 19.91 2.00
C GLN A 126 0.69 18.46 1.58
N TYR A 127 1.93 17.91 1.63
CA TYR A 127 2.20 16.55 1.18
C TYR A 127 1.62 15.49 2.12
N LYS A 128 1.42 15.82 3.42
CA LYS A 128 0.68 14.95 4.36
C LYS A 128 -0.74 14.65 3.88
N LYS A 129 -1.36 15.59 3.15
CA LYS A 129 -2.67 15.39 2.56
C LYS A 129 -2.57 14.79 1.15
N THR A 130 -1.69 15.33 0.30
CA THR A 130 -1.58 14.97 -1.12
C THR A 130 -1.11 13.54 -1.32
N LEU A 131 -0.15 13.06 -0.51
CA LEU A 131 0.41 11.72 -0.58
C LEU A 131 -0.23 10.73 0.41
N ASN A 132 -1.28 11.15 1.13
CA ASN A 132 -1.94 10.28 2.10
C ASN A 132 -2.59 9.07 1.39
N PRO A 133 -2.19 7.84 1.76
CA PRO A 133 -2.74 6.64 1.14
C PRO A 133 -4.11 6.23 1.70
N ASP A 134 -4.54 6.79 2.82
CA ASP A 134 -5.75 6.40 3.54
C ASP A 134 -7.02 7.00 2.95
N ASP A 135 -6.88 8.13 2.31
CA ASP A 135 -7.92 8.72 1.49
C ASP A 135 -7.55 8.57 0.01
N ASN A 136 -8.41 8.94 -0.88
CA ASN A 136 -8.13 8.81 -2.32
C ASN A 136 -7.22 9.94 -2.86
N ALA A 137 -6.52 10.69 -2.00
CA ALA A 137 -5.68 11.82 -2.45
C ALA A 137 -4.48 11.33 -3.25
N ILE A 138 -3.76 10.31 -2.76
CA ILE A 138 -2.62 9.73 -3.49
C ILE A 138 -3.02 9.18 -4.87
N ALA A 139 -4.25 8.69 -5.02
CA ALA A 139 -4.78 8.22 -6.29
C ALA A 139 -5.02 9.34 -7.32
N LYS A 140 -5.03 10.60 -6.86
CA LYS A 140 -5.07 11.78 -7.75
C LYS A 140 -3.68 12.23 -8.20
N VAL A 141 -2.64 11.73 -7.54
CA VAL A 141 -1.23 12.04 -7.88
C VAL A 141 -0.68 11.06 -8.89
N PHE A 142 -1.03 9.79 -8.74
CA PHE A 142 -0.52 8.71 -9.59
C PHE A 142 -1.64 8.05 -10.38
N MET A 143 -1.31 7.59 -11.59
CA MET A 143 -2.23 6.86 -12.47
C MET A 143 -1.49 5.72 -13.16
N ARG A 144 -2.22 4.74 -13.72
CA ARG A 144 -1.61 3.77 -14.64
C ARG A 144 -1.82 4.20 -16.08
N ASP A 145 -0.76 4.09 -16.88
CA ASP A 145 -0.85 4.26 -18.33
C ASP A 145 -1.49 3.03 -19.01
N ASP A 146 -1.62 3.06 -20.33
CA ASP A 146 -2.23 1.96 -21.10
C ASP A 146 -1.39 0.67 -21.08
N ASN A 147 -0.11 0.77 -20.70
CA ASN A 147 0.79 -0.36 -20.49
C ASN A 147 0.85 -0.83 -19.03
N TYR A 148 -0.01 -0.28 -18.16
CA TYR A 148 -0.10 -0.55 -16.72
C TYR A 148 1.07 -0.05 -15.87
N TYR A 149 1.97 0.78 -16.40
CA TYR A 149 2.98 1.44 -15.59
C TYR A 149 2.36 2.58 -14.76
N ILE A 150 2.79 2.72 -13.51
CA ILE A 150 2.39 3.86 -12.70
C ILE A 150 3.14 5.10 -13.20
N LYS A 151 2.43 6.21 -13.36
CA LYS A 151 2.96 7.51 -13.80
C LYS A 151 2.49 8.61 -12.86
N ILE A 152 3.28 9.67 -12.74
CA ILE A 152 2.86 10.91 -12.10
C ILE A 152 1.87 11.62 -13.04
N GLN A 153 0.74 12.08 -12.52
CA GLN A 153 -0.20 12.87 -13.32
C GLN A 153 0.39 14.22 -13.71
N SER A 154 0.05 14.71 -14.90
CA SER A 154 0.67 15.91 -15.50
C SER A 154 0.62 17.16 -14.61
N VAL A 155 -0.43 17.31 -13.81
CA VAL A 155 -0.57 18.45 -12.88
C VAL A 155 0.48 18.47 -11.76
N TYR A 156 1.16 17.36 -11.54
CA TYR A 156 2.21 17.18 -10.52
C TYR A 156 3.61 16.96 -11.14
N ALA A 157 3.76 17.04 -12.47
CA ALA A 157 4.97 16.64 -13.17
C ALA A 157 6.23 17.46 -12.80
N GLY A 158 6.08 18.66 -12.23
CA GLY A 158 7.19 19.51 -11.78
C GLY A 158 7.45 19.47 -10.27
N ASP A 159 6.69 18.66 -9.51
CA ASP A 159 6.80 18.63 -8.06
C ASP A 159 7.91 17.67 -7.61
N HIS A 160 8.98 18.24 -7.03
CA HIS A 160 10.18 17.48 -6.66
C HIS A 160 9.95 16.49 -5.51
N ILE A 161 9.05 16.78 -4.55
CA ILE A 161 8.73 15.86 -3.45
C ILE A 161 7.93 14.67 -3.97
N ILE A 162 6.98 14.93 -4.89
CA ILE A 162 6.21 13.85 -5.54
C ILE A 162 7.12 12.99 -6.42
N ALA A 163 8.07 13.62 -7.14
CA ALA A 163 9.05 12.89 -7.93
C ALA A 163 9.97 12.04 -7.04
N ASP A 164 10.51 12.59 -5.95
CA ASP A 164 11.35 11.85 -5.00
C ASP A 164 10.58 10.67 -4.36
N PHE A 165 9.32 10.88 -3.96
CA PHE A 165 8.44 9.82 -3.47
C PHE A 165 8.26 8.71 -4.53
N TYR A 166 7.98 9.08 -5.78
CA TYR A 166 7.77 8.16 -6.89
C TYR A 166 9.01 7.32 -7.18
N GLU A 167 10.19 7.95 -7.25
CA GLU A 167 11.47 7.29 -7.51
C GLU A 167 11.88 6.37 -6.36
N ARG A 168 11.82 6.84 -5.11
CA ARG A 168 12.17 6.04 -3.93
C ARG A 168 11.32 4.79 -3.80
N LEU A 169 10.03 4.87 -4.08
CA LEU A 169 9.13 3.72 -3.99
C LEU A 169 9.17 2.85 -5.26
N LEU A 170 9.97 3.26 -6.25
CA LEU A 170 10.11 2.59 -7.55
C LEU A 170 8.74 2.35 -8.21
N LEU A 171 7.82 3.34 -8.11
CA LEU A 171 6.45 3.17 -8.56
C LEU A 171 6.36 2.89 -10.06
N GLY A 172 7.23 3.50 -10.87
CA GLY A 172 7.27 3.32 -12.32
C GLY A 172 7.96 2.05 -12.82
N SER A 173 8.44 1.19 -11.93
CA SER A 173 9.25 0.02 -12.29
C SER A 173 8.44 -1.13 -12.90
N GLU A 174 9.13 -1.99 -13.67
CA GLU A 174 8.53 -3.19 -14.28
C GLU A 174 7.96 -4.14 -13.23
N PHE A 175 8.60 -4.30 -12.08
CA PHE A 175 8.07 -5.21 -11.07
C PHE A 175 6.74 -4.72 -10.47
N ARG A 176 6.50 -3.39 -10.37
CA ARG A 176 5.20 -2.83 -9.96
C ARG A 176 4.11 -3.06 -11.00
N ARG A 177 4.49 -3.04 -12.25
CA ARG A 177 3.60 -3.42 -13.35
C ARG A 177 3.26 -4.90 -13.27
N LEU A 178 4.25 -5.75 -13.05
CA LEU A 178 4.04 -7.21 -12.91
C LEU A 178 3.19 -7.56 -11.68
N ASP A 179 3.40 -6.90 -10.54
CA ASP A 179 2.54 -7.05 -9.34
C ASP A 179 1.06 -6.77 -9.68
N TYR A 180 0.79 -5.73 -10.47
CA TYR A 180 -0.57 -5.38 -10.89
C TYR A 180 -1.16 -6.42 -11.86
N LEU A 181 -0.39 -6.85 -12.85
CA LEU A 181 -0.84 -7.89 -13.81
C LEU A 181 -1.13 -9.22 -13.11
N LEU A 182 -0.33 -9.58 -12.11
CA LEU A 182 -0.59 -10.77 -11.28
C LEU A 182 -1.89 -10.62 -10.50
N LEU A 183 -2.18 -9.44 -9.96
CA LEU A 183 -3.44 -9.17 -9.27
C LEU A 183 -4.64 -9.28 -10.23
N GLU A 184 -4.55 -8.71 -11.44
CA GLU A 184 -5.59 -8.81 -12.47
C GLU A 184 -5.86 -10.26 -12.87
N ILE A 185 -4.80 -11.04 -13.14
CA ILE A 185 -4.94 -12.45 -13.53
C ILE A 185 -5.54 -13.26 -12.38
N ASN A 186 -5.07 -13.06 -11.15
CA ASN A 186 -5.62 -13.74 -9.98
C ASN A 186 -7.13 -13.47 -9.83
N ASN A 187 -7.54 -12.21 -9.93
CA ASN A 187 -8.94 -11.83 -9.84
C ASN A 187 -9.78 -12.40 -11.01
N LEU A 188 -9.19 -12.54 -12.19
CA LEU A 188 -9.85 -13.14 -13.35
C LEU A 188 -10.05 -14.65 -13.13
N ILE A 189 -9.02 -15.38 -12.70
CA ILE A 189 -9.09 -16.82 -12.41
C ILE A 189 -10.23 -17.10 -11.43
N GLN A 190 -10.34 -16.32 -10.33
CA GLN A 190 -11.36 -16.54 -9.30
C GLN A 190 -12.81 -16.36 -9.80
N ARG A 191 -13.01 -15.70 -10.94
CA ARG A 191 -14.35 -15.43 -11.51
C ARG A 191 -14.69 -16.26 -12.73
N LEU A 192 -13.73 -17.00 -13.26
CA LEU A 192 -13.97 -17.86 -14.42
C LEU A 192 -14.64 -19.17 -14.01
N HIS A 193 -15.65 -19.54 -14.77
CA HIS A 193 -16.33 -20.83 -14.63
C HIS A 193 -15.78 -21.89 -15.59
N ASP A 194 -15.06 -21.48 -16.66
CA ASP A 194 -14.45 -22.39 -17.61
C ASP A 194 -13.11 -22.91 -17.10
N PRO A 195 -12.99 -24.23 -16.79
CA PRO A 195 -11.79 -24.79 -16.19
C PRO A 195 -10.59 -24.79 -17.15
N ILE A 196 -10.82 -24.86 -18.47
CA ILE A 196 -9.74 -24.88 -19.46
C ILE A 196 -9.07 -23.49 -19.50
N THR A 197 -9.86 -22.44 -19.56
CA THR A 197 -9.34 -21.07 -19.54
C THR A 197 -8.69 -20.74 -18.20
N ALA A 198 -9.30 -21.16 -17.08
CA ALA A 198 -8.71 -20.98 -15.75
C ALA A 198 -7.31 -21.62 -15.66
N GLN A 199 -7.16 -22.87 -16.10
CA GLN A 199 -5.86 -23.57 -16.12
C GLN A 199 -4.81 -22.84 -16.98
N LYS A 200 -5.18 -22.31 -18.15
CA LYS A 200 -4.26 -21.53 -18.99
C LYS A 200 -3.81 -20.25 -18.29
N LEU A 201 -4.71 -19.58 -17.59
CA LEU A 201 -4.38 -18.37 -16.82
C LEU A 201 -3.51 -18.67 -15.62
N GLU A 202 -3.72 -19.79 -14.92
CA GLU A 202 -2.83 -20.26 -13.84
C GLU A 202 -1.40 -20.50 -14.34
N GLN A 203 -1.25 -21.10 -15.52
CA GLN A 203 0.06 -21.27 -16.15
C GLN A 203 0.71 -19.93 -16.49
N CYS A 204 -0.06 -18.98 -17.01
CA CYS A 204 0.42 -17.62 -17.27
C CYS A 204 0.82 -16.91 -15.97
N PHE A 205 0.01 -17.04 -14.92
CA PHE A 205 0.29 -16.52 -13.60
C PHE A 205 1.63 -17.05 -13.08
N GLY A 206 1.85 -18.36 -13.11
CA GLY A 206 3.13 -18.96 -12.70
C GLY A 206 4.33 -18.42 -13.46
N LYS A 207 4.23 -18.26 -14.79
CA LYS A 207 5.30 -17.67 -15.62
C LYS A 207 5.56 -16.21 -15.24
N LEU A 208 4.52 -15.42 -14.97
CA LEU A 208 4.66 -14.02 -14.55
C LEU A 208 5.27 -13.90 -13.14
N VAL A 209 4.94 -14.78 -12.20
CA VAL A 209 5.59 -14.85 -10.89
C VAL A 209 7.09 -15.05 -11.05
N VAL A 210 7.51 -16.00 -11.89
CA VAL A 210 8.94 -16.24 -12.16
C VAL A 210 9.59 -15.01 -12.79
N LYS A 211 8.95 -14.37 -13.77
CA LYS A 211 9.45 -13.14 -14.40
C LYS A 211 9.60 -12.03 -13.37
N ARG A 212 8.55 -11.79 -12.58
CA ARG A 212 8.54 -10.77 -11.52
C ARG A 212 9.68 -10.95 -10.53
N ASN A 213 9.93 -12.18 -10.08
CA ASN A 213 10.97 -12.48 -9.11
C ASN A 213 12.41 -12.38 -9.67
N LYS A 214 12.54 -12.40 -10.99
CA LYS A 214 13.83 -12.20 -11.70
C LYS A 214 14.04 -10.75 -12.15
N THR A 215 13.02 -9.90 -12.07
CA THR A 215 13.13 -8.50 -12.46
C THR A 215 13.99 -7.76 -11.45
N LEU A 216 15.09 -7.18 -11.91
CA LEU A 216 15.97 -6.34 -11.10
C LEU A 216 15.24 -5.03 -10.74
N ILE A 217 15.56 -4.51 -9.57
CA ILE A 217 15.04 -3.25 -9.05
C ILE A 217 15.92 -2.10 -9.53
#